data_ed15bdad1a4c9b031ff0d96b0a092a94
#
_entry.id   ed15bdad1a4c9b031ff0d96b0a092a94
#
_cell.length_a   1.000
_cell.length_b   1.000
_cell.length_c   1.000
_cell.angle_alpha   90.00
_cell.angle_beta   90.00
_cell.angle_gamma   90.00
#
_symmetry.space_group_name_H-M   'P 1'
#
loop_
_entity.id
_entity.type
_entity.pdbx_description
1 polymer ?
#
loop_
_entity_poly.entity_id
_entity_poly.type
_entity_poly.pdbx_seq_one_letter_code
_entity_poly.pdbx_strand_id
1 'polypeptide(L)'
;MHAALTEEQRLIGDMARKFAIAELEPVAAQLDRNEDSAKNRQLFLANLQKLAELGFMGLNVNAYYGGTDAGVVSFSLAVTEIARACASTAVTMSVTNMVGEVIQSVANEEQKQQYLPKLLSGDYAAGSFCLSEQGAGSDPAAMKTKAVKEGDSWVVSGTKAWITSAEYAGIFVVWAVTDSDAASSKG
;
A
#
# COMPACT_ATOMS: atom_id res chain seq x y z
N MET A 1 -25.39 14.18 13.80
CA MET A 1 -24.49 13.78 14.91
C MET A 1 -23.07 14.03 14.42
N HIS A 2 -22.41 15.11 14.87
CA HIS A 2 -21.00 15.32 14.54
C HIS A 2 -20.20 14.49 15.55
N ALA A 3 -19.64 13.37 15.11
CA ALA A 3 -18.68 12.63 15.93
C ALA A 3 -17.43 13.52 16.10
N ALA A 4 -17.13 13.92 17.33
CA ALA A 4 -15.91 14.65 17.62
C ALA A 4 -14.71 13.69 17.47
N LEU A 5 -13.67 14.15 16.75
CA LEU A 5 -12.41 13.41 16.66
C LEU A 5 -11.77 13.29 18.04
N THR A 6 -11.12 12.17 18.32
CA THR A 6 -10.27 12.02 19.49
C THR A 6 -9.04 12.92 19.40
N GLU A 7 -8.34 13.13 20.51
CA GLU A 7 -7.10 13.89 20.51
C GLU A 7 -6.03 13.22 19.64
N GLU A 8 -5.90 11.91 19.72
CA GLU A 8 -4.98 11.11 18.89
C GLU A 8 -5.28 11.26 17.39
N GLN A 9 -6.55 11.16 16.98
CA GLN A 9 -6.96 11.34 15.59
C GLN A 9 -6.60 12.74 15.07
N ARG A 10 -6.78 13.78 15.89
CA ARG A 10 -6.37 15.14 15.54
C ARG A 10 -4.86 15.25 15.38
N LEU A 11 -4.09 14.69 16.33
CA LEU A 11 -2.63 14.71 16.27
C LEU A 11 -2.09 14.02 15.01
N ILE A 12 -2.64 12.87 14.63
CA ILE A 12 -2.26 12.16 13.39
C ILE A 12 -2.56 13.01 12.16
N GLY A 13 -3.75 13.61 12.08
CA GLY A 13 -4.11 14.51 10.98
C GLY A 13 -3.20 15.74 10.91
N ASP A 14 -2.91 16.38 12.04
CA ASP A 14 -2.02 17.54 12.12
C ASP A 14 -0.57 17.19 11.74
N MET A 15 -0.08 16.02 12.15
CA MET A 15 1.24 15.51 11.80
C MET A 15 1.33 15.25 10.28
N ALA A 16 0.31 14.60 9.69
CA ALA A 16 0.22 14.37 8.26
C ALA A 16 0.20 15.70 7.47
N ARG A 17 -0.58 16.67 7.93
CA ARG A 17 -0.66 17.99 7.30
C ARG A 17 0.67 18.74 7.36
N LYS A 18 1.35 18.74 8.51
CA LYS A 18 2.68 19.37 8.64
C LYS A 18 3.70 18.75 7.70
N PHE A 19 3.72 17.42 7.63
CA PHE A 19 4.58 16.70 6.71
C PHE A 19 4.25 17.04 5.25
N ALA A 20 2.98 17.02 4.88
CA ALA A 20 2.52 17.33 3.52
C ALA A 20 2.97 18.71 3.05
N ILE A 21 2.78 19.74 3.90
CA ILE A 21 3.18 21.11 3.59
C ILE A 21 4.72 21.25 3.50
N ALA A 22 5.45 20.62 4.40
CA ALA A 22 6.91 20.79 4.48
C ALA A 22 7.66 19.99 3.40
N GLU A 23 7.21 18.77 3.11
CA GLU A 23 7.98 17.80 2.32
C GLU A 23 7.36 17.52 0.94
N LEU A 24 6.04 17.58 0.80
CA LEU A 24 5.38 17.18 -0.44
C LEU A 24 4.98 18.36 -1.33
N GLU A 25 4.36 19.40 -0.79
CA GLU A 25 3.94 20.56 -1.58
C GLU A 25 5.10 21.18 -2.39
N PRO A 26 6.31 21.35 -1.84
CA PRO A 26 7.41 21.98 -2.59
C PRO A 26 7.86 21.19 -3.81
N VAL A 27 7.61 19.87 -3.84
CA VAL A 27 8.13 18.97 -4.87
C VAL A 27 7.05 18.32 -5.73
N ALA A 28 5.78 18.45 -5.38
CA ALA A 28 4.66 17.78 -6.06
C ALA A 28 4.62 18.12 -7.58
N ALA A 29 4.76 19.40 -7.94
CA ALA A 29 4.76 19.83 -9.33
C ALA A 29 5.99 19.32 -10.12
N GLN A 30 7.14 19.16 -9.47
CA GLN A 30 8.34 18.57 -10.08
C GLN A 30 8.12 17.07 -10.36
N LEU A 31 7.55 16.35 -9.40
CA LEU A 31 7.25 14.92 -9.54
C LEU A 31 6.26 14.66 -10.68
N ASP A 32 5.25 15.52 -10.81
CA ASP A 32 4.21 15.40 -11.86
C ASP A 32 4.77 15.65 -13.27
N ARG A 33 5.64 16.65 -13.45
CA ARG A 33 6.23 16.97 -14.77
C ARG A 33 7.19 15.90 -15.27
N ASN A 34 7.80 15.13 -14.39
CA ASN A 34 8.72 14.03 -14.70
C ASN A 34 9.86 14.39 -15.69
N GLU A 35 10.39 15.60 -15.60
CA GLU A 35 11.45 16.11 -16.48
C GLU A 35 12.79 15.38 -16.26
N ASP A 36 13.04 14.87 -15.04
CA ASP A 36 14.19 14.05 -14.66
C ASP A 36 13.71 12.84 -13.87
N SER A 37 13.47 11.74 -14.57
CA SER A 37 12.87 10.52 -13.99
C SER A 37 13.71 9.90 -12.87
N ALA A 38 15.03 9.88 -13.00
CA ALA A 38 15.93 9.30 -11.99
C ALA A 38 15.91 10.12 -10.70
N LYS A 39 16.03 11.44 -10.83
CA LYS A 39 15.97 12.37 -9.70
C LYS A 39 14.61 12.35 -9.02
N ASN A 40 13.53 12.34 -9.82
CA ASN A 40 12.17 12.29 -9.29
C ASN A 40 11.88 10.99 -8.57
N ARG A 41 12.35 9.85 -9.10
CA ARG A 41 12.27 8.57 -8.41
C ARG A 41 12.97 8.61 -7.05
N GLN A 42 14.21 9.15 -7.01
CA GLN A 42 14.97 9.27 -5.77
C GLN A 42 14.27 10.13 -4.73
N LEU A 43 13.73 11.27 -5.15
CA LEU A 43 12.97 12.19 -4.32
C LEU A 43 11.67 11.54 -3.80
N PHE A 44 10.95 10.84 -4.67
CA PHE A 44 9.73 10.14 -4.30
C PHE A 44 9.98 9.04 -3.27
N LEU A 45 11.00 8.20 -3.48
CA LEU A 45 11.38 7.15 -2.53
C LEU A 45 11.84 7.72 -1.18
N ALA A 46 12.56 8.85 -1.18
CA ALA A 46 12.94 9.54 0.04
C ALA A 46 11.71 10.03 0.83
N ASN A 47 10.67 10.52 0.15
CA ASN A 47 9.42 10.91 0.79
C ASN A 47 8.65 9.71 1.35
N LEU A 48 8.67 8.56 0.66
CA LEU A 48 8.07 7.32 1.20
C LEU A 48 8.80 6.85 2.46
N GLN A 49 10.13 6.93 2.48
CA GLN A 49 10.92 6.59 3.66
C GLN A 49 10.57 7.47 4.86
N LYS A 50 10.42 8.78 4.66
CA LYS A 50 9.97 9.71 5.72
C LYS A 50 8.56 9.37 6.22
N LEU A 51 7.65 8.95 5.34
CA LEU A 51 6.31 8.48 5.75
C LEU A 51 6.38 7.21 6.60
N ALA A 52 7.30 6.29 6.28
CA ALA A 52 7.53 5.09 7.08
C ALA A 52 8.07 5.45 8.47
N GLU A 53 9.04 6.35 8.57
CA GLU A 53 9.61 6.85 9.83
C GLU A 53 8.55 7.52 10.72
N LEU A 54 7.53 8.16 10.13
CA LEU A 54 6.38 8.72 10.83
C LEU A 54 5.30 7.68 11.20
N GLY A 55 5.48 6.41 10.82
CA GLY A 55 4.51 5.33 11.05
C GLY A 55 3.31 5.32 10.09
N PHE A 56 3.32 6.16 9.05
CA PHE A 56 2.18 6.29 8.14
C PHE A 56 2.05 5.13 7.15
N MET A 57 3.05 4.26 7.04
CA MET A 57 2.98 3.06 6.18
C MET A 57 2.24 1.88 6.85
N GLY A 58 1.88 2.01 8.14
CA GLY A 58 1.21 0.94 8.88
C GLY A 58 0.16 1.44 9.86
N LEU A 59 -0.66 2.42 9.48
CA LEU A 59 -1.67 3.03 10.36
C LEU A 59 -2.74 2.04 10.85
N ASN A 60 -3.08 1.04 10.04
CA ASN A 60 -4.07 0.01 10.36
C ASN A 60 -3.44 -1.35 10.72
N VAL A 61 -2.12 -1.44 10.76
CA VAL A 61 -1.41 -2.67 11.15
C VAL A 61 -1.16 -2.65 12.66
N ASN A 62 -1.34 -3.80 13.29
CA ASN A 62 -1.17 -3.97 14.73
C ASN A 62 0.25 -3.61 15.18
N ALA A 63 0.36 -2.97 16.35
CA ALA A 63 1.62 -2.55 16.94
C ALA A 63 2.60 -3.70 17.18
N TYR A 64 2.10 -4.93 17.40
CA TYR A 64 2.92 -6.12 17.56
C TYR A 64 3.82 -6.41 16.33
N TYR A 65 3.39 -6.00 15.12
CA TYR A 65 4.16 -6.12 13.87
C TYR A 65 4.88 -4.84 13.46
N GLY A 66 4.87 -3.83 14.31
CA GLY A 66 5.49 -2.53 14.04
C GLY A 66 4.54 -1.48 13.44
N GLY A 67 3.24 -1.76 13.36
CA GLY A 67 2.23 -0.79 12.97
C GLY A 67 1.87 0.20 14.09
N THR A 68 1.00 1.15 13.80
CA THR A 68 0.51 2.11 14.80
C THR A 68 -0.85 1.76 15.39
N ASP A 69 -1.60 0.85 14.76
CA ASP A 69 -2.95 0.43 15.18
C ASP A 69 -3.91 1.62 15.40
N ALA A 70 -3.73 2.68 14.61
CA ALA A 70 -4.42 3.97 14.80
C ALA A 70 -5.88 3.96 14.30
N GLY A 71 -6.26 2.93 13.55
CA GLY A 71 -7.59 2.72 13.03
C GLY A 71 -7.96 3.56 11.80
N VAL A 72 -9.06 3.17 11.17
CA VAL A 72 -9.49 3.67 9.85
C VAL A 72 -9.77 5.18 9.81
N VAL A 73 -10.21 5.79 10.92
CA VAL A 73 -10.46 7.25 10.96
C VAL A 73 -9.15 8.01 10.88
N SER A 74 -8.15 7.63 11.67
CA SER A 74 -6.80 8.21 11.64
C SER A 74 -6.14 8.03 10.28
N PHE A 75 -6.27 6.84 9.69
CA PHE A 75 -5.82 6.55 8.33
C PHE A 75 -6.47 7.50 7.31
N SER A 76 -7.79 7.66 7.35
CA SER A 76 -8.52 8.54 6.43
C SER A 76 -8.08 10.00 6.55
N LEU A 77 -7.88 10.49 7.78
CA LEU A 77 -7.37 11.84 8.03
C LEU A 77 -5.96 12.02 7.44
N ALA A 78 -5.05 11.08 7.72
CA ALA A 78 -3.69 11.15 7.22
C ALA A 78 -3.66 11.11 5.68
N VAL A 79 -4.35 10.16 5.04
CA VAL A 79 -4.44 10.09 3.56
C VAL A 79 -5.00 11.38 2.97
N THR A 80 -6.02 11.98 3.61
CA THR A 80 -6.62 13.24 3.15
C THR A 80 -5.61 14.38 3.13
N GLU A 81 -4.84 14.55 4.19
CA GLU A 81 -3.85 15.63 4.27
C GLU A 81 -2.66 15.39 3.32
N ILE A 82 -2.18 14.16 3.19
CA ILE A 82 -1.13 13.80 2.21
C ILE A 82 -1.62 14.03 0.77
N ALA A 83 -2.87 13.63 0.45
CA ALA A 83 -3.44 13.77 -0.89
C ALA A 83 -3.61 15.23 -1.34
N ARG A 84 -3.86 16.14 -0.40
CA ARG A 84 -3.93 17.58 -0.68
C ARG A 84 -2.65 18.13 -1.31
N ALA A 85 -1.50 17.61 -0.87
CA ALA A 85 -0.19 18.03 -1.36
C ALA A 85 0.25 17.21 -2.57
N CYS A 86 0.12 15.87 -2.51
CA CYS A 86 0.57 14.95 -3.55
C CYS A 86 -0.28 13.68 -3.60
N ALA A 87 -1.15 13.58 -4.60
CA ALA A 87 -2.04 12.44 -4.79
C ALA A 87 -1.27 11.12 -5.01
N SER A 88 -0.18 11.14 -5.76
CA SER A 88 0.65 9.95 -6.03
C SER A 88 1.24 9.36 -4.75
N THR A 89 1.74 10.22 -3.85
CA THR A 89 2.26 9.81 -2.54
C THR A 89 1.15 9.24 -1.66
N ALA A 90 -0.03 9.87 -1.64
CA ALA A 90 -1.18 9.40 -0.88
C ALA A 90 -1.68 8.02 -1.35
N VAL A 91 -1.75 7.81 -2.66
CA VAL A 91 -2.15 6.51 -3.26
C VAL A 91 -1.14 5.43 -2.88
N THR A 92 0.16 5.71 -2.97
CA THR A 92 1.21 4.75 -2.57
C THR A 92 1.12 4.40 -1.09
N MET A 93 0.97 5.40 -0.22
CA MET A 93 0.76 5.21 1.21
C MET A 93 -0.50 4.35 1.49
N SER A 94 -1.60 4.66 0.81
CA SER A 94 -2.87 3.94 0.96
C SER A 94 -2.76 2.48 0.55
N VAL A 95 -2.16 2.20 -0.63
CA VAL A 95 -1.97 0.83 -1.11
C VAL A 95 -1.01 0.05 -0.23
N THR A 96 0.05 0.68 0.30
CA THR A 96 0.99 0.05 1.24
C THR A 96 0.29 -0.38 2.53
N ASN A 97 -0.56 0.47 3.11
CA ASN A 97 -1.40 0.13 4.27
C ASN A 97 -2.33 -1.05 3.95
N MET A 98 -3.02 -1.02 2.80
CA MET A 98 -3.90 -2.11 2.36
C MET A 98 -3.15 -3.43 2.23
N VAL A 99 -1.94 -3.43 1.67
CA VAL A 99 -1.07 -4.62 1.60
C VAL A 99 -0.71 -5.12 2.99
N GLY A 100 -0.38 -4.23 3.91
CA GLY A 100 -0.14 -4.57 5.32
C GLY A 100 -1.34 -5.23 6.00
N GLU A 101 -2.55 -4.66 5.81
CA GLU A 101 -3.80 -5.22 6.33
C GLU A 101 -4.09 -6.61 5.75
N VAL A 102 -3.88 -6.82 4.44
CA VAL A 102 -4.08 -8.14 3.83
C VAL A 102 -3.10 -9.15 4.39
N ILE A 103 -1.80 -8.83 4.48
CA ILE A 103 -0.81 -9.73 5.06
C ILE A 103 -1.18 -10.07 6.52
N GLN A 104 -1.54 -9.06 7.32
CA GLN A 104 -1.98 -9.27 8.70
C GLN A 104 -3.19 -10.20 8.81
N SER A 105 -4.11 -10.12 7.85
CA SER A 105 -5.39 -10.86 7.89
C SER A 105 -5.26 -12.30 7.42
N VAL A 106 -4.45 -12.57 6.37
CA VAL A 106 -4.46 -13.87 5.68
C VAL A 106 -3.17 -14.65 5.80
N ALA A 107 -2.02 -14.00 6.08
CA ALA A 107 -0.74 -14.67 6.18
C ALA A 107 -0.63 -15.50 7.48
N ASN A 108 0.21 -16.53 7.48
CA ASN A 108 0.58 -17.22 8.70
C ASN A 108 1.52 -16.36 9.57
N GLU A 109 1.75 -16.77 10.82
CA GLU A 109 2.50 -15.96 11.79
C GLU A 109 3.96 -15.73 11.35
N GLU A 110 4.61 -16.75 10.79
CA GLU A 110 5.98 -16.64 10.28
C GLU A 110 6.07 -15.59 9.16
N GLN A 111 5.14 -15.61 8.22
CA GLN A 111 5.06 -14.63 7.13
C GLN A 111 4.79 -13.21 7.65
N LYS A 112 3.90 -13.05 8.64
CA LYS A 112 3.62 -11.75 9.26
C LYS A 112 4.88 -11.17 9.88
N GLN A 113 5.59 -11.95 10.67
CA GLN A 113 6.85 -11.55 11.32
C GLN A 113 7.96 -11.24 10.31
N GLN A 114 7.99 -11.94 9.20
CA GLN A 114 8.98 -11.75 8.16
C GLN A 114 8.75 -10.51 7.31
N TYR A 115 7.50 -10.23 6.93
CA TYR A 115 7.19 -9.25 5.89
C TYR A 115 6.66 -7.91 6.43
N LEU A 116 5.84 -7.92 7.49
CA LEU A 116 5.23 -6.68 7.99
C LEU A 116 6.28 -5.68 8.50
N PRO A 117 7.25 -6.05 9.35
CA PRO A 117 8.23 -5.07 9.83
C PRO A 117 9.00 -4.39 8.69
N LYS A 118 9.38 -5.13 7.65
CA LYS A 118 10.11 -4.58 6.49
C LYS A 118 9.25 -3.67 5.62
N LEU A 119 7.95 -3.98 5.51
CA LEU A 119 7.01 -3.12 4.80
C LEU A 119 6.81 -1.80 5.53
N LEU A 120 6.67 -1.87 6.85
CA LEU A 120 6.33 -0.71 7.69
C LEU A 120 7.53 0.20 7.98
N SER A 121 8.76 -0.35 8.03
CA SER A 121 10.00 0.42 8.17
C SER A 121 10.41 1.17 6.90
N GLY A 122 9.82 0.84 5.75
CA GLY A 122 10.22 1.36 4.44
C GLY A 122 11.33 0.57 3.74
N ASP A 123 11.84 -0.53 4.32
CA ASP A 123 12.84 -1.40 3.67
C ASP A 123 12.35 -1.92 2.31
N TYR A 124 11.05 -2.14 2.18
CA TYR A 124 10.40 -2.50 0.92
C TYR A 124 9.91 -1.31 0.09
N ALA A 125 10.24 -0.08 0.48
CA ALA A 125 9.77 1.15 -0.11
C ALA A 125 8.23 1.27 -0.18
N ALA A 126 7.54 0.27 -0.73
CA ALA A 126 6.08 0.18 -0.81
C ALA A 126 5.61 -1.27 -0.96
N GLY A 127 4.31 -1.49 -0.73
CA GLY A 127 3.59 -2.69 -1.13
C GLY A 127 2.76 -2.46 -2.39
N SER A 128 2.57 -3.52 -3.19
CA SER A 128 1.70 -3.51 -4.37
C SER A 128 0.58 -4.53 -4.25
N PHE A 129 -0.62 -4.12 -4.64
CA PHE A 129 -1.82 -4.95 -4.64
C PHE A 129 -2.20 -5.33 -6.07
N CYS A 130 -1.88 -6.56 -6.47
CA CYS A 130 -1.95 -7.03 -7.84
C CYS A 130 -3.25 -7.80 -8.08
N LEU A 131 -4.36 -7.09 -8.22
CA LEU A 131 -5.69 -7.65 -8.49
C LEU A 131 -6.09 -7.47 -9.96
N SER A 132 -6.12 -6.23 -10.44
CA SER A 132 -6.70 -5.86 -11.73
C SER A 132 -5.97 -6.47 -12.92
N GLU A 133 -6.74 -6.84 -13.95
CA GLU A 133 -6.25 -7.26 -15.26
C GLU A 133 -6.94 -6.45 -16.36
N GLN A 134 -6.38 -6.45 -17.57
CA GLN A 134 -6.94 -5.70 -18.69
C GLN A 134 -8.40 -6.07 -19.00
N GLY A 135 -8.79 -7.33 -18.78
CA GLY A 135 -10.16 -7.82 -18.98
C GLY A 135 -10.96 -8.03 -17.68
N ALA A 136 -10.41 -7.71 -16.51
CA ALA A 136 -11.01 -7.95 -15.20
C ALA A 136 -10.72 -6.77 -14.25
N GLY A 137 -11.43 -5.67 -14.46
CA GLY A 137 -11.38 -4.48 -13.60
C GLY A 137 -12.52 -4.49 -12.60
N SER A 138 -13.72 -4.08 -13.03
CA SER A 138 -14.94 -4.04 -12.17
C SER A 138 -15.46 -5.43 -11.79
N ASP A 139 -15.09 -6.46 -12.55
CA ASP A 139 -15.36 -7.86 -12.23
C ASP A 139 -14.03 -8.61 -12.01
N PRO A 140 -13.45 -8.56 -10.80
CA PRO A 140 -12.20 -9.27 -10.51
C PRO A 140 -12.35 -10.79 -10.52
N ALA A 141 -13.57 -11.33 -10.40
CA ALA A 141 -13.84 -12.76 -10.51
C ALA A 141 -13.56 -13.32 -11.92
N ALA A 142 -13.51 -12.45 -12.93
CA ALA A 142 -13.16 -12.81 -14.30
C ALA A 142 -11.64 -12.81 -14.57
N MET A 143 -10.79 -12.72 -13.52
CA MET A 143 -9.33 -12.74 -13.68
C MET A 143 -8.83 -14.03 -14.32
N LYS A 144 -7.73 -13.93 -15.06
CA LYS A 144 -7.10 -15.04 -15.80
C LYS A 144 -5.75 -15.47 -15.23
N THR A 145 -5.12 -14.67 -14.37
CA THR A 145 -3.90 -15.06 -13.68
C THR A 145 -4.15 -16.31 -12.88
N LYS A 146 -3.31 -17.33 -13.06
CA LYS A 146 -3.42 -18.64 -12.42
C LYS A 146 -2.21 -18.89 -11.52
N ALA A 147 -2.44 -19.62 -10.44
CA ALA A 147 -1.39 -20.18 -9.60
C ALA A 147 -1.58 -21.69 -9.54
N VAL A 148 -0.59 -22.45 -9.99
CA VAL A 148 -0.60 -23.92 -10.02
C VAL A 148 0.43 -24.42 -9.01
N LYS A 149 0.02 -25.37 -8.15
CA LYS A 149 0.92 -25.96 -7.17
C LYS A 149 1.79 -27.02 -7.84
N GLU A 150 3.10 -26.87 -7.73
CA GLU A 150 4.11 -27.81 -8.21
C GLU A 150 5.03 -28.21 -7.04
N GLY A 151 4.77 -29.38 -6.44
CA GLY A 151 5.47 -29.81 -5.24
C GLY A 151 5.23 -28.85 -4.07
N ASP A 152 6.31 -28.27 -3.53
CA ASP A 152 6.26 -27.31 -2.43
C ASP A 152 6.19 -25.84 -2.90
N SER A 153 6.09 -25.61 -4.21
CA SER A 153 6.10 -24.27 -4.81
C SER A 153 4.80 -23.98 -5.55
N TRP A 154 4.55 -22.70 -5.79
CA TRP A 154 3.47 -22.23 -6.66
C TRP A 154 4.05 -21.57 -7.91
N VAL A 155 3.58 -21.98 -9.08
CA VAL A 155 3.89 -21.34 -10.36
C VAL A 155 2.75 -20.39 -10.70
N VAL A 156 3.04 -19.10 -10.74
CA VAL A 156 2.06 -18.05 -11.06
C VAL A 156 2.27 -17.57 -12.48
N SER A 157 1.19 -17.60 -13.29
CA SER A 157 1.20 -17.19 -14.69
C SER A 157 0.05 -16.25 -15.00
N GLY A 158 0.35 -15.09 -15.57
CA GLY A 158 -0.65 -14.06 -15.91
C GLY A 158 -0.05 -12.69 -16.06
N THR A 159 -0.91 -11.71 -16.29
CA THR A 159 -0.53 -10.30 -16.42
C THR A 159 -1.52 -9.44 -15.65
N LYS A 160 -1.00 -8.58 -14.78
CA LYS A 160 -1.77 -7.60 -14.04
C LYS A 160 -1.62 -6.20 -14.66
N ALA A 161 -2.62 -5.36 -14.49
CA ALA A 161 -2.65 -4.00 -15.05
C ALA A 161 -2.95 -2.96 -13.97
N TRP A 162 -2.41 -1.75 -14.15
CA TRP A 162 -2.66 -0.60 -13.27
C TRP A 162 -2.20 -0.82 -11.81
N ILE A 163 -1.07 -1.52 -11.65
CA ILE A 163 -0.57 -1.87 -10.32
C ILE A 163 0.24 -0.71 -9.75
N THR A 164 -0.32 -0.06 -8.73
CA THR A 164 0.35 1.00 -7.98
C THR A 164 1.67 0.50 -7.40
N SER A 165 2.72 1.28 -7.56
CA SER A 165 4.07 1.00 -7.02
C SER A 165 4.80 -0.21 -7.62
N ALA A 166 4.29 -0.84 -8.70
CA ALA A 166 4.87 -2.06 -9.26
C ALA A 166 6.36 -1.93 -9.64
N GLU A 167 6.82 -0.72 -9.97
CA GLU A 167 8.20 -0.46 -10.37
C GLU A 167 9.20 -0.50 -9.20
N TYR A 168 8.75 -0.21 -7.98
CA TYR A 168 9.64 -0.02 -6.82
C TYR A 168 9.17 -0.71 -5.53
N ALA A 169 8.03 -1.40 -5.56
CA ALA A 169 7.56 -2.15 -4.41
C ALA A 169 8.47 -3.34 -4.11
N GLY A 170 8.74 -3.55 -2.83
CA GLY A 170 9.53 -4.70 -2.37
C GLY A 170 8.68 -5.93 -2.05
N ILE A 171 7.35 -5.78 -2.00
CA ILE A 171 6.42 -6.88 -1.75
C ILE A 171 5.14 -6.72 -2.58
N PHE A 172 4.61 -7.86 -3.06
CA PHE A 172 3.43 -7.92 -3.90
C PHE A 172 2.41 -8.89 -3.32
N VAL A 173 1.18 -8.43 -3.11
CA VAL A 173 0.02 -9.30 -2.89
C VAL A 173 -0.60 -9.60 -4.26
N VAL A 174 -0.51 -10.84 -4.70
CA VAL A 174 -0.97 -11.26 -6.04
C VAL A 174 -2.21 -12.13 -5.91
N TRP A 175 -3.29 -11.69 -6.54
CA TRP A 175 -4.51 -12.48 -6.66
C TRP A 175 -4.43 -13.36 -7.91
N ALA A 176 -4.67 -14.66 -7.73
CA ALA A 176 -4.63 -15.64 -8.81
C ALA A 176 -5.66 -16.74 -8.57
N VAL A 177 -6.18 -17.32 -9.65
CA VAL A 177 -7.07 -18.47 -9.61
C VAL A 177 -6.24 -19.72 -9.29
N THR A 178 -6.60 -20.43 -8.22
CA THR A 178 -5.96 -21.69 -7.81
C THR A 178 -6.77 -22.93 -8.17
N ASP A 179 -8.09 -22.76 -8.40
CA ASP A 179 -9.00 -23.81 -8.85
C ASP A 179 -9.91 -23.25 -9.96
N SER A 180 -9.65 -23.66 -11.20
CA SER A 180 -10.40 -23.21 -12.37
C SER A 180 -11.81 -23.82 -12.47
N ASP A 181 -12.09 -24.89 -11.72
CA ASP A 181 -13.37 -25.61 -11.73
C ASP A 181 -14.29 -25.11 -10.62
N ALA A 182 -13.78 -24.35 -9.66
CA ALA A 182 -14.57 -23.69 -8.66
C ALA A 182 -15.42 -22.56 -9.24
N ALA A 183 -16.57 -22.27 -8.61
CA ALA A 183 -17.32 -21.06 -8.94
C ALA A 183 -16.41 -19.81 -8.80
N SER A 184 -16.51 -18.86 -9.72
CA SER A 184 -15.61 -17.74 -9.93
C SER A 184 -15.24 -16.93 -8.67
N SER A 185 -16.04 -17.01 -7.60
CA SER A 185 -15.78 -16.38 -6.30
C SER A 185 -15.07 -17.30 -5.28
N LYS A 186 -14.72 -18.54 -5.65
CA LYS A 186 -14.17 -19.58 -4.75
C LYS A 186 -12.92 -20.28 -5.31
N GLY A 187 -12.51 -19.96 -6.56
CA GLY A 187 -11.36 -20.55 -7.24
C GLY A 187 -10.01 -19.90 -6.97
#